data_1ff4206355237dbed9cb268465de4288
#
_entry.id   1ff4206355237dbed9cb268465de4288
#
_cell.length_a   1.000
_cell.length_b   1.000
_cell.length_c   1.000
_cell.angle_alpha   90.00
_cell.angle_beta   90.00
_cell.angle_gamma   90.00
#
_symmetry.space_group_name_H-M   'P 1'
#
loop_
_entity.id
_entity.type
_entity.pdbx_description
1 polymer ?
#
loop_
_entity_poly.entity_id
_entity_poly.type
_entity_poly.pdbx_seq_one_letter_code
_entity_poly.pdbx_strand_id
1 'polypeptide(L)'
;MGKKWLDIVYNEKSSVRLKEHYKNWASKYDNDLIDWGYAYPTQVKKILESNIKIKRNSKILDAGCGTGLVAETLNDMKFNNIIGLDYSVDMLKIAKSKKIYKKLIQESLSKKTTLRSNQFDVVLCTGVLTSGHVGAKAINELIRVTKDRGYLILSIAESIYEKLGFKNEIEKNNFQISKVKISKPFIALPNHESSATSKMHIYQRRLT
;
A
#
# COMPACT_ATOMS: atom_id res chain seq x y z
N MET A 1 -19.07 -7.55 15.63
CA MET A 1 -18.42 -8.66 14.85
C MET A 1 -17.14 -8.23 14.12
N GLY A 2 -16.96 -6.99 13.69
CA GLY A 2 -15.77 -6.53 12.97
C GLY A 2 -14.44 -6.53 13.75
N LYS A 3 -14.46 -6.34 15.06
CA LYS A 3 -13.23 -6.31 15.91
C LYS A 3 -12.34 -7.56 15.83
N LYS A 4 -12.90 -8.73 15.52
CA LYS A 4 -12.12 -9.98 15.43
C LYS A 4 -11.28 -10.12 14.15
N TRP A 5 -11.65 -9.49 13.03
CA TRP A 5 -10.97 -9.69 11.75
C TRP A 5 -9.56 -9.12 11.72
N LEU A 6 -9.36 -7.94 12.30
CA LEU A 6 -8.04 -7.30 12.32
C LEU A 6 -7.02 -8.13 13.11
N ASP A 7 -7.43 -8.60 14.30
CA ASP A 7 -6.57 -9.45 15.14
C ASP A 7 -6.23 -10.78 14.45
N ILE A 8 -7.20 -11.36 13.73
CA ILE A 8 -6.99 -12.59 12.97
C ILE A 8 -5.96 -12.36 11.85
N VAL A 9 -6.15 -11.33 11.01
CA VAL A 9 -5.26 -11.11 9.85
C VAL A 9 -3.86 -10.63 10.25
N TYR A 10 -3.70 -9.89 11.34
CA TYR A 10 -2.38 -9.46 11.80
C TYR A 10 -1.58 -10.54 12.52
N ASN A 11 -2.24 -11.54 13.10
CA ASN A 11 -1.59 -12.65 13.79
C ASN A 11 -1.43 -13.90 12.91
N GLU A 12 -2.05 -13.94 11.73
CA GLU A 12 -1.97 -15.08 10.82
C GLU A 12 -0.61 -15.13 10.10
N LYS A 13 0.11 -16.23 10.28
CA LYS A 13 1.42 -16.48 9.66
C LYS A 13 1.33 -17.27 8.35
N SER A 14 0.22 -17.96 8.14
CA SER A 14 -0.01 -18.75 6.91
C SER A 14 -0.62 -17.87 5.82
N SER A 15 0.06 -17.71 4.71
CA SER A 15 -0.44 -16.96 3.54
C SER A 15 -1.74 -17.56 2.96
N VAL A 16 -1.91 -18.88 3.10
CA VAL A 16 -3.13 -19.58 2.64
C VAL A 16 -4.31 -19.21 3.53
N ARG A 17 -4.15 -19.30 4.86
CA ARG A 17 -5.21 -18.94 5.81
C ARG A 17 -5.50 -17.44 5.78
N LEU A 18 -4.49 -16.61 5.63
CA LEU A 18 -4.66 -15.18 5.47
C LEU A 18 -5.55 -14.85 4.26
N LYS A 19 -5.35 -15.55 3.13
CA LYS A 19 -6.19 -15.40 1.94
C LYS A 19 -7.65 -15.79 2.20
N GLU A 20 -7.86 -16.87 2.95
CA GLU A 20 -9.21 -17.31 3.33
C GLU A 20 -9.90 -16.31 4.28
N HIS A 21 -9.18 -15.75 5.23
CA HIS A 21 -9.68 -14.68 6.10
C HIS A 21 -10.14 -13.46 5.30
N TYR A 22 -9.32 -12.99 4.36
CA TYR A 22 -9.69 -11.87 3.48
C TYR A 22 -10.90 -12.20 2.59
N LYS A 23 -11.01 -13.42 2.08
CA LYS A 23 -12.18 -13.88 1.33
C LYS A 23 -13.45 -13.75 2.15
N ASN A 24 -13.43 -14.24 3.39
CA ASN A 24 -14.59 -14.22 4.29
C ASN A 24 -14.95 -12.81 4.77
N TRP A 25 -13.98 -11.91 4.83
CA TRP A 25 -14.16 -10.53 5.26
C TRP A 25 -14.51 -9.59 4.11
N ALA A 26 -14.19 -9.93 2.88
CA ALA A 26 -14.26 -9.05 1.71
C ALA A 26 -15.58 -8.29 1.57
N SER A 27 -16.73 -8.92 1.81
CA SER A 27 -18.05 -8.29 1.68
C SER A 27 -18.35 -7.18 2.69
N LYS A 28 -17.64 -7.16 3.83
CA LYS A 28 -17.79 -6.16 4.90
C LYS A 28 -16.58 -5.25 5.05
N TYR A 29 -15.50 -5.57 4.35
CA TYR A 29 -14.19 -4.94 4.51
C TYR A 29 -14.23 -3.43 4.41
N ASP A 30 -14.84 -2.89 3.36
CA ASP A 30 -14.90 -1.44 3.14
C ASP A 30 -15.69 -0.74 4.25
N ASN A 31 -16.86 -1.27 4.61
CA ASN A 31 -17.69 -0.70 5.67
C ASN A 31 -16.96 -0.71 7.02
N ASP A 32 -16.38 -1.86 7.38
CA ASP A 32 -15.61 -1.99 8.63
C ASP A 32 -14.45 -0.98 8.67
N LEU A 33 -13.68 -0.83 7.59
CA LEU A 33 -12.57 0.12 7.53
C LEU A 33 -13.03 1.58 7.58
N ILE A 34 -14.14 1.91 6.92
CA ILE A 34 -14.74 3.26 6.99
C ILE A 34 -15.17 3.57 8.41
N ASP A 35 -15.88 2.65 9.08
CA ASP A 35 -16.34 2.81 10.46
C ASP A 35 -15.17 2.95 11.44
N TRP A 36 -14.06 2.26 11.18
CA TRP A 36 -12.82 2.37 11.96
C TRP A 36 -11.98 3.61 11.64
N GLY A 37 -12.40 4.42 10.67
CA GLY A 37 -11.74 5.66 10.29
C GLY A 37 -10.43 5.46 9.52
N TYR A 38 -10.38 4.48 8.60
CA TYR A 38 -9.19 4.12 7.79
C TYR A 38 -8.47 5.34 7.21
N ALA A 39 -7.32 5.67 7.77
CA ALA A 39 -6.65 6.96 7.57
C ALA A 39 -5.79 7.03 6.31
N TYR A 40 -5.38 5.90 5.71
CA TYR A 40 -4.43 5.92 4.59
C TYR A 40 -4.91 6.69 3.36
N PRO A 41 -6.20 6.64 2.92
CA PRO A 41 -6.68 7.46 1.82
C PRO A 41 -6.43 8.96 2.05
N THR A 42 -6.74 9.46 3.24
CA THR A 42 -6.51 10.86 3.63
C THR A 42 -5.03 11.21 3.67
N GLN A 43 -4.17 10.31 4.15
CA GLN A 43 -2.72 10.54 4.17
C GLN A 43 -2.14 10.58 2.76
N VAL A 44 -2.56 9.68 1.87
CA VAL A 44 -2.16 9.69 0.46
C VAL A 44 -2.57 11.00 -0.21
N LYS A 45 -3.81 11.45 -0.02
CA LYS A 45 -4.30 12.73 -0.53
C LYS A 45 -3.39 13.89 -0.10
N LYS A 46 -3.11 14.03 1.20
CA LYS A 46 -2.23 15.08 1.74
C LYS A 46 -0.84 15.06 1.12
N ILE A 47 -0.27 13.87 0.88
CA ILE A 47 1.05 13.74 0.26
C ILE A 47 1.03 14.20 -1.19
N LEU A 48 0.03 13.76 -1.96
CA LEU A 48 -0.08 14.09 -3.38
C LEU A 48 -0.38 15.58 -3.62
N GLU A 49 -1.04 16.24 -2.67
CA GLU A 49 -1.34 17.68 -2.74
C GLU A 49 -0.15 18.56 -2.33
N SER A 50 0.70 18.12 -1.41
CA SER A 50 1.66 19.00 -0.76
C SER A 50 3.14 18.63 -0.93
N ASN A 51 3.46 17.36 -1.23
CA ASN A 51 4.84 16.89 -1.11
C ASN A 51 5.47 16.44 -2.43
N ILE A 52 4.69 16.15 -3.44
CA ILE A 52 5.19 15.66 -4.73
C ILE A 52 4.46 16.32 -5.89
N LYS A 53 5.19 16.52 -6.99
CA LYS A 53 4.62 17.09 -8.23
C LYS A 53 4.43 15.97 -9.24
N ILE A 54 3.19 15.58 -9.48
CA ILE A 54 2.83 14.57 -10.48
C ILE A 54 1.69 15.07 -11.38
N LYS A 55 1.65 14.57 -12.60
CA LYS A 55 0.59 14.89 -13.57
C LYS A 55 -0.63 14.00 -13.33
N ARG A 56 -1.83 14.46 -13.67
CA ARG A 56 -3.07 13.67 -13.51
C ARG A 56 -3.09 12.39 -14.34
N ASN A 57 -2.34 12.33 -15.43
CA ASN A 57 -2.15 11.13 -16.26
C ASN A 57 -0.94 10.27 -15.84
N SER A 58 -0.23 10.62 -14.75
CA SER A 58 0.87 9.80 -14.22
C SER A 58 0.41 8.38 -13.98
N LYS A 59 1.26 7.42 -14.34
CA LYS A 59 0.98 6.00 -14.16
C LYS A 59 1.25 5.60 -12.72
N ILE A 60 0.21 5.22 -12.00
CA ILE A 60 0.25 4.90 -10.57
C ILE A 60 0.07 3.39 -10.38
N LEU A 61 0.94 2.78 -9.58
CA LEU A 61 0.73 1.44 -9.04
C LEU A 61 0.18 1.57 -7.61
N ASP A 62 -0.96 0.96 -7.37
CA ASP A 62 -1.52 0.70 -6.05
C ASP A 62 -1.15 -0.75 -5.69
N ALA A 63 -0.04 -0.91 -4.96
CA ALA A 63 0.57 -2.20 -4.64
C ALA A 63 0.03 -2.76 -3.33
N GLY A 64 -0.74 -3.83 -3.41
CA GLY A 64 -1.61 -4.33 -2.34
C GLY A 64 -2.89 -3.51 -2.26
N CYS A 65 -3.55 -3.35 -3.40
CA CYS A 65 -4.69 -2.44 -3.55
C CYS A 65 -5.96 -2.87 -2.77
N GLY A 66 -6.03 -4.14 -2.35
CA GLY A 66 -7.21 -4.68 -1.68
C GLY A 66 -8.49 -4.46 -2.49
N THR A 67 -9.49 -3.88 -1.84
CA THR A 67 -10.78 -3.49 -2.44
C THR A 67 -10.74 -2.15 -3.19
N GLY A 68 -9.63 -1.40 -3.10
CA GLY A 68 -9.44 -0.15 -3.82
C GLY A 68 -9.83 1.13 -3.08
N LEU A 69 -9.89 1.14 -1.75
CA LEU A 69 -10.23 2.34 -0.96
C LEU A 69 -9.28 3.53 -1.21
N VAL A 70 -7.99 3.28 -1.40
CA VAL A 70 -7.03 4.34 -1.74
C VAL A 70 -7.25 4.83 -3.17
N ALA A 71 -7.58 3.92 -4.09
CA ALA A 71 -7.84 4.30 -5.48
C ALA A 71 -9.09 5.17 -5.64
N GLU A 72 -10.10 5.04 -4.78
CA GLU A 72 -11.25 5.96 -4.78
C GLU A 72 -10.79 7.40 -4.55
N THR A 73 -9.92 7.62 -3.56
CA THR A 73 -9.30 8.95 -3.33
C THR A 73 -8.51 9.45 -4.54
N LEU A 74 -7.72 8.57 -5.18
CA LEU A 74 -6.98 8.94 -6.39
C LEU A 74 -7.92 9.34 -7.54
N ASN A 75 -9.03 8.62 -7.70
CA ASN A 75 -10.04 8.91 -8.71
C ASN A 75 -10.73 10.26 -8.45
N ASP A 76 -11.08 10.57 -7.19
CA ASP A 76 -11.64 11.86 -6.79
C ASP A 76 -10.66 13.01 -7.08
N MET A 77 -9.37 12.76 -6.93
CA MET A 77 -8.29 13.67 -7.31
C MET A 77 -8.06 13.71 -8.84
N LYS A 78 -8.87 13.01 -9.66
CA LYS A 78 -8.79 12.96 -11.12
C LYS A 78 -7.54 12.28 -11.68
N PHE A 79 -6.91 11.38 -10.91
CA PHE A 79 -5.95 10.43 -11.49
C PHE A 79 -6.71 9.30 -12.20
N ASN A 80 -6.34 9.03 -13.45
CA ASN A 80 -7.07 8.10 -14.31
C ASN A 80 -6.20 6.96 -14.88
N ASN A 81 -4.94 6.87 -14.46
CA ASN A 81 -4.00 5.85 -14.95
C ASN A 81 -3.49 4.99 -13.79
N ILE A 82 -4.44 4.33 -13.10
CA ILE A 82 -4.19 3.54 -11.89
C ILE A 82 -4.20 2.06 -12.26
N ILE A 83 -3.15 1.35 -11.85
CA ILE A 83 -3.04 -0.10 -11.91
C ILE A 83 -3.06 -0.62 -10.48
N GLY A 84 -3.93 -1.60 -10.18
CA GLY A 84 -3.98 -2.27 -8.89
C GLY A 84 -3.28 -3.62 -8.96
N LEU A 85 -2.56 -3.96 -7.91
CA LEU A 85 -1.96 -5.28 -7.71
C LEU A 85 -2.33 -5.78 -6.33
N ASP A 86 -2.89 -6.98 -6.26
CA ASP A 86 -3.17 -7.68 -4.99
C ASP A 86 -3.07 -9.19 -5.18
N TYR A 87 -2.80 -9.93 -4.10
CA TYR A 87 -2.75 -11.38 -4.16
C TYR A 87 -4.12 -12.04 -4.00
N SER A 88 -5.10 -11.33 -3.42
CA SER A 88 -6.45 -11.83 -3.13
C SER A 88 -7.39 -11.59 -4.31
N VAL A 89 -7.82 -12.67 -4.95
CA VAL A 89 -8.80 -12.60 -6.05
C VAL A 89 -10.14 -12.00 -5.58
N ASP A 90 -10.53 -12.24 -4.34
CA ASP A 90 -11.82 -11.78 -3.82
C ASP A 90 -11.79 -10.28 -3.54
N MET A 91 -10.67 -9.73 -3.04
CA MET A 91 -10.45 -8.29 -2.96
C MET A 91 -10.46 -7.64 -4.34
N LEU A 92 -9.78 -8.25 -5.32
CA LEU A 92 -9.73 -7.75 -6.70
C LEU A 92 -11.10 -7.76 -7.39
N LYS A 93 -12.01 -8.68 -7.03
CA LYS A 93 -13.40 -8.67 -7.53
C LYS A 93 -14.13 -7.39 -7.09
N ILE A 94 -13.96 -6.98 -5.83
CA ILE A 94 -14.56 -5.74 -5.30
C ILE A 94 -13.88 -4.52 -5.94
N ALA A 95 -12.55 -4.50 -6.02
CA ALA A 95 -11.83 -3.44 -6.70
C ALA A 95 -12.28 -3.26 -8.16
N LYS A 96 -12.56 -4.36 -8.85
CA LYS A 96 -13.07 -4.36 -10.24
C LYS A 96 -14.45 -3.73 -10.36
N SER A 97 -15.35 -3.98 -9.39
CA SER A 97 -16.71 -3.42 -9.41
C SER A 97 -16.72 -1.89 -9.30
N LYS A 98 -15.70 -1.30 -8.70
CA LYS A 98 -15.55 0.16 -8.57
C LYS A 98 -15.18 0.86 -9.89
N LYS A 99 -14.71 0.13 -10.90
CA LYS A 99 -14.40 0.63 -12.26
C LYS A 99 -13.36 1.76 -12.30
N ILE A 100 -12.47 1.82 -11.32
CA ILE A 100 -11.44 2.87 -11.18
C ILE A 100 -10.13 2.47 -11.87
N TYR A 101 -9.73 1.20 -11.72
CA TYR A 101 -8.46 0.71 -12.21
C TYR A 101 -8.49 0.45 -13.73
N LYS A 102 -7.46 0.90 -14.44
CA LYS A 102 -7.24 0.49 -15.84
C LYS A 102 -6.89 -0.99 -15.98
N LYS A 103 -6.19 -1.53 -14.98
CA LYS A 103 -5.80 -2.94 -14.92
C LYS A 103 -5.72 -3.38 -13.47
N LEU A 104 -6.18 -4.58 -13.19
CA LEU A 104 -5.99 -5.30 -11.92
C LEU A 104 -5.12 -6.52 -12.20
N ILE A 105 -4.16 -6.78 -11.31
CA ILE A 105 -3.16 -7.84 -11.45
C ILE A 105 -3.20 -8.68 -10.17
N GLN A 106 -3.40 -9.99 -10.32
CA GLN A 106 -3.37 -10.92 -9.21
C GLN A 106 -1.94 -11.46 -9.04
N GLU A 107 -1.15 -10.82 -8.21
CA GLU A 107 0.20 -11.26 -7.87
C GLU A 107 0.56 -10.92 -6.42
N SER A 108 1.59 -11.56 -5.88
CA SER A 108 2.11 -11.31 -4.53
C SER A 108 3.40 -10.49 -4.59
N LEU A 109 3.49 -9.48 -3.72
CA LEU A 109 4.70 -8.68 -3.51
C LEU A 109 5.80 -9.43 -2.73
N SER A 110 5.54 -10.63 -2.25
CA SER A 110 6.55 -11.46 -1.56
C SER A 110 7.61 -12.04 -2.51
N LYS A 111 7.42 -11.89 -3.81
CA LYS A 111 8.34 -12.33 -4.87
C LYS A 111 8.37 -11.30 -6.00
N LYS A 112 9.33 -11.45 -6.94
CA LYS A 112 9.38 -10.63 -8.14
C LYS A 112 8.10 -10.79 -8.96
N THR A 113 7.49 -9.66 -9.31
CA THR A 113 6.24 -9.63 -10.10
C THR A 113 6.54 -9.65 -11.61
N THR A 114 5.49 -9.85 -12.43
CA THR A 114 5.57 -9.73 -13.89
C THR A 114 5.64 -8.27 -14.39
N LEU A 115 5.53 -7.31 -13.49
CA LEU A 115 5.65 -5.90 -13.81
C LEU A 115 7.06 -5.58 -14.34
N ARG A 116 7.13 -4.70 -15.35
CA ARG A 116 8.42 -4.24 -15.90
C ARG A 116 9.12 -3.29 -14.91
N SER A 117 10.46 -3.30 -14.94
CA SER A 117 11.25 -2.27 -14.26
C SER A 117 10.94 -0.88 -14.84
N ASN A 118 11.09 0.16 -14.04
CA ASN A 118 10.92 1.55 -14.48
C ASN A 118 9.55 1.82 -15.13
N GLN A 119 8.46 1.30 -14.55
CA GLN A 119 7.15 1.32 -15.19
C GLN A 119 6.21 2.41 -14.66
N PHE A 120 6.33 2.79 -13.38
CA PHE A 120 5.36 3.64 -12.70
C PHE A 120 5.96 4.97 -12.25
N ASP A 121 5.24 6.07 -12.48
CA ASP A 121 5.62 7.39 -12.01
C ASP A 121 5.44 7.52 -10.49
N VAL A 122 4.46 6.79 -9.93
CA VAL A 122 4.21 6.67 -8.49
C VAL A 122 3.89 5.22 -8.14
N VAL A 123 4.50 4.73 -7.08
CA VAL A 123 4.17 3.44 -6.47
C VAL A 123 3.67 3.70 -5.05
N LEU A 124 2.43 3.32 -4.78
CA LEU A 124 1.82 3.36 -3.45
C LEU A 124 1.82 1.95 -2.86
N CYS A 125 2.17 1.81 -1.59
CA CYS A 125 2.03 0.57 -0.84
C CYS A 125 1.59 0.92 0.58
N THR A 126 0.28 0.87 0.83
CA THR A 126 -0.34 1.32 2.07
C THR A 126 -1.15 0.22 2.73
N GLY A 127 -0.94 0.00 4.04
CA GLY A 127 -1.62 -1.05 4.80
C GLY A 127 -1.15 -2.47 4.48
N VAL A 128 -0.04 -2.63 3.76
CA VAL A 128 0.46 -3.92 3.24
C VAL A 128 1.73 -4.38 3.94
N LEU A 129 2.64 -3.44 4.22
CA LEU A 129 3.92 -3.71 4.89
C LEU A 129 3.67 -3.84 6.40
N THR A 130 3.19 -5.03 6.81
CA THR A 130 2.79 -5.33 8.19
C THR A 130 3.28 -6.71 8.60
N SER A 131 3.15 -7.03 9.89
CA SER A 131 3.38 -8.41 10.39
C SER A 131 2.37 -9.36 9.71
N GLY A 132 2.87 -10.46 9.15
CA GLY A 132 2.02 -11.49 8.54
C GLY A 132 1.68 -11.32 7.05
N HIS A 133 1.88 -10.13 6.45
CA HIS A 133 1.56 -9.90 5.04
C HIS A 133 2.81 -9.94 4.15
N VAL A 134 3.49 -8.81 4.00
CA VAL A 134 4.62 -8.65 3.08
C VAL A 134 5.82 -8.10 3.84
N GLY A 135 6.92 -8.83 3.82
CA GLY A 135 8.15 -8.48 4.53
C GLY A 135 8.95 -7.36 3.84
N ALA A 136 9.99 -6.89 4.52
CA ALA A 136 10.81 -5.76 4.08
C ALA A 136 11.44 -5.93 2.68
N LYS A 137 11.74 -7.17 2.26
CA LYS A 137 12.30 -7.46 0.93
C LYS A 137 11.42 -6.99 -0.24
N ALA A 138 10.11 -6.81 -0.02
CA ALA A 138 9.22 -6.25 -1.03
C ALA A 138 9.61 -4.83 -1.47
N ILE A 139 10.33 -4.08 -0.63
CA ILE A 139 10.83 -2.74 -0.95
C ILE A 139 11.68 -2.79 -2.23
N ASN A 140 12.49 -3.82 -2.44
CA ASN A 140 13.30 -3.97 -3.66
C ASN A 140 12.44 -4.06 -4.92
N GLU A 141 11.34 -4.79 -4.85
CA GLU A 141 10.41 -4.92 -5.97
C GLU A 141 9.68 -3.62 -6.24
N LEU A 142 9.23 -2.93 -5.19
CA LEU A 142 8.57 -1.63 -5.31
C LEU A 142 9.52 -0.58 -5.90
N ILE A 143 10.81 -0.56 -5.50
CA ILE A 143 11.85 0.29 -6.10
C ILE A 143 12.05 -0.08 -7.58
N ARG A 144 12.18 -1.37 -7.90
CA ARG A 144 12.43 -1.85 -9.26
C ARG A 144 11.37 -1.36 -10.24
N VAL A 145 10.10 -1.40 -9.87
CA VAL A 145 8.98 -1.02 -10.75
C VAL A 145 8.74 0.49 -10.80
N THR A 146 9.28 1.26 -9.84
CA THR A 146 9.24 2.71 -9.84
C THR A 146 10.16 3.25 -10.94
N LYS A 147 9.73 4.23 -11.73
CA LYS A 147 10.57 4.93 -12.72
C LYS A 147 11.68 5.73 -12.04
N ASP A 148 12.73 5.99 -12.81
CA ASP A 148 13.71 7.01 -12.43
C ASP A 148 13.00 8.35 -12.19
N ARG A 149 13.36 9.02 -11.09
CA ARG A 149 12.69 10.23 -10.57
C ARG A 149 11.23 10.03 -10.16
N GLY A 150 10.69 8.80 -10.24
CA GLY A 150 9.37 8.45 -9.74
C GLY A 150 9.33 8.39 -8.21
N TYR A 151 8.15 8.38 -7.66
CA TYR A 151 7.93 8.40 -6.22
C TYR A 151 7.50 7.03 -5.70
N LEU A 152 8.08 6.65 -4.57
CA LEU A 152 7.71 5.50 -3.78
C LEU A 152 7.11 5.99 -2.45
N ILE A 153 5.86 5.61 -2.17
CA ILE A 153 5.12 6.03 -0.99
C ILE A 153 4.68 4.80 -0.23
N LEU A 154 5.23 4.61 0.96
CA LEU A 154 5.02 3.44 1.80
C LEU A 154 4.35 3.85 3.11
N SER A 155 3.42 3.06 3.61
CA SER A 155 3.01 3.13 5.02
C SER A 155 3.66 2.01 5.82
N ILE A 156 4.26 2.34 6.94
CA ILE A 156 4.89 1.38 7.84
C ILE A 156 4.52 1.74 9.28
N ALA A 157 4.06 0.76 10.05
CA ALA A 157 3.79 0.96 11.46
C ALA A 157 5.09 1.12 12.25
N GLU A 158 5.11 2.04 13.22
CA GLU A 158 6.33 2.35 13.98
C GLU A 158 6.86 1.13 14.76
N SER A 159 5.97 0.32 15.31
CA SER A 159 6.32 -0.87 16.10
C SER A 159 7.07 -1.96 15.33
N ILE A 160 6.95 -1.97 13.99
CA ILE A 160 7.58 -2.99 13.14
C ILE A 160 8.71 -2.42 12.26
N TYR A 161 8.87 -1.11 12.18
CA TYR A 161 9.82 -0.45 11.27
C TYR A 161 11.25 -0.96 11.43
N GLU A 162 11.76 -1.06 12.66
CA GLU A 162 13.07 -1.66 12.95
C GLU A 162 12.98 -3.17 13.15
N LYS A 163 11.97 -3.62 13.91
CA LYS A 163 11.80 -5.01 14.33
C LYS A 163 11.71 -6.01 13.15
N LEU A 164 11.03 -5.64 12.07
CA LEU A 164 10.88 -6.48 10.87
C LEU A 164 11.83 -6.11 9.73
N GLY A 165 12.85 -5.29 10.00
CA GLY A 165 13.94 -4.99 9.09
C GLY A 165 13.61 -4.00 7.97
N PHE A 166 12.48 -3.27 8.03
CA PHE A 166 12.12 -2.27 7.02
C PHE A 166 13.16 -1.14 6.96
N LYS A 167 13.64 -0.65 8.11
CA LYS A 167 14.70 0.35 8.19
C LYS A 167 15.96 -0.12 7.46
N ASN A 168 16.44 -1.31 7.80
CA ASN A 168 17.67 -1.88 7.20
C ASN A 168 17.52 -2.07 5.69
N GLU A 169 16.34 -2.51 5.20
CA GLU A 169 16.11 -2.70 3.77
C GLU A 169 16.07 -1.38 3.02
N ILE A 170 15.51 -0.32 3.61
CA ILE A 170 15.53 1.02 3.06
C ILE A 170 16.96 1.57 3.02
N GLU A 171 17.72 1.43 4.10
CA GLU A 171 19.12 1.88 4.20
C GLU A 171 20.03 1.18 3.18
N LYS A 172 19.87 -0.14 2.96
CA LYS A 172 20.57 -0.88 1.91
C LYS A 172 20.31 -0.33 0.51
N ASN A 173 19.15 0.26 0.29
CA ASN A 173 18.74 0.83 -1.01
C ASN A 173 18.96 2.35 -1.11
N ASN A 174 19.71 2.98 -0.19
CA ASN A 174 19.91 4.42 -0.15
C ASN A 174 20.60 4.99 -1.40
N PHE A 175 21.30 4.15 -2.17
CA PHE A 175 21.90 4.52 -3.46
C PHE A 175 20.87 4.57 -4.59
N GLN A 176 19.75 3.85 -4.48
CA GLN A 176 18.68 3.83 -5.49
C GLN A 176 17.54 4.81 -5.17
N ILE A 177 17.37 5.20 -3.91
CA ILE A 177 16.29 6.08 -3.47
C ILE A 177 16.80 7.20 -2.59
N SER A 178 16.19 8.37 -2.69
CA SER A 178 16.42 9.49 -1.79
C SER A 178 15.15 9.78 -0.98
N LYS A 179 15.33 10.05 0.31
CA LYS A 179 14.24 10.43 1.18
C LYS A 179 13.72 11.81 0.79
N VAL A 180 12.43 11.90 0.50
CA VAL A 180 11.72 13.17 0.28
C VAL A 180 11.13 13.65 1.61
N LYS A 181 10.35 12.79 2.27
CA LYS A 181 9.70 13.11 3.54
C LYS A 181 9.32 11.84 4.31
N ILE A 182 9.27 11.95 5.63
CA ILE A 182 8.54 11.04 6.49
C ILE A 182 7.46 11.85 7.20
N SER A 183 6.22 11.36 7.21
CA SER A 183 5.11 12.06 7.85
C SER A 183 5.26 12.10 9.39
N LYS A 184 4.50 12.97 10.04
CA LYS A 184 4.22 12.78 11.46
C LYS A 184 3.51 11.45 11.67
N PRO A 185 3.64 10.81 12.85
CA PRO A 185 2.86 9.64 13.19
C PRO A 185 1.36 9.90 13.09
N PHE A 186 0.60 8.89 12.69
CA PHE A 186 -0.86 8.92 12.70
C PHE A 186 -1.42 7.55 13.07
N ILE A 187 -2.60 7.52 13.64
CA ILE A 187 -3.31 6.29 13.97
C ILE A 187 -3.99 5.78 12.69
N ALA A 188 -3.69 4.55 12.29
CA ALA A 188 -4.18 3.98 11.03
C ALA A 188 -5.69 3.75 11.02
N LEU A 189 -6.25 3.36 12.18
CA LEU A 189 -7.68 3.09 12.41
C LEU A 189 -8.10 3.73 13.74
N PRO A 190 -8.34 5.05 13.79
CA PRO A 190 -8.53 5.78 15.05
C PRO A 190 -9.74 5.31 15.88
N ASN A 191 -10.73 4.68 15.26
CA ASN A 191 -11.92 4.18 15.94
C ASN A 191 -11.83 2.67 16.27
N HIS A 192 -10.63 2.06 16.16
CA HIS A 192 -10.40 0.65 16.46
C HIS A 192 -9.34 0.46 17.56
N GLU A 193 -9.61 -0.38 18.56
CA GLU A 193 -8.75 -0.58 19.73
C GLU A 193 -7.35 -1.12 19.38
N SER A 194 -7.28 -2.03 18.40
CA SER A 194 -6.02 -2.66 17.96
C SER A 194 -5.29 -1.86 16.88
N SER A 195 -5.51 -0.54 16.80
CA SER A 195 -4.90 0.28 15.77
C SER A 195 -3.42 0.52 16.00
N ALA A 196 -2.65 0.46 14.90
CA ALA A 196 -1.23 0.78 14.92
C ALA A 196 -0.98 2.26 14.62
N THR A 197 0.02 2.83 15.30
CA THR A 197 0.60 4.12 14.88
C THR A 197 1.52 3.88 13.69
N SER A 198 1.27 4.59 12.60
CA SER A 198 1.96 4.45 11.33
C SER A 198 2.58 5.76 10.86
N LYS A 199 3.58 5.67 10.00
CA LYS A 199 4.14 6.80 9.26
C LYS A 199 4.07 6.53 7.76
N MET A 200 3.90 7.62 6.99
CA MET A 200 4.10 7.58 5.54
C MET A 200 5.55 7.93 5.25
N HIS A 201 6.23 7.07 4.50
CA HIS A 201 7.61 7.22 4.05
C HIS A 201 7.59 7.54 2.55
N ILE A 202 8.08 8.70 2.16
CA ILE A 202 8.10 9.16 0.77
C ILE A 202 9.54 9.22 0.30
N TYR A 203 9.82 8.48 -0.77
CA TYR A 203 11.12 8.45 -1.43
C TYR A 203 10.96 8.82 -2.89
N GLN A 204 12.02 9.36 -3.46
CA GLN A 204 12.16 9.52 -4.90
C GLN A 204 13.23 8.56 -5.41
N ARG A 205 12.95 7.82 -6.49
CA ARG A 205 13.97 6.99 -7.11
C ARG A 205 15.04 7.86 -7.76
N ARG A 206 16.31 7.46 -7.58
CA ARG A 206 17.47 8.10 -8.20
C ARG A 206 17.75 7.46 -9.55
N LEU A 207 18.26 8.23 -10.46
CA LEU A 207 18.93 7.71 -11.65
C LEU A 207 20.15 6.90 -11.20
N THR A 208 20.23 5.64 -11.60
CA THR A 208 21.39 4.76 -11.45
C THR A 208 22.00 4.50 -12.81
#